data_fda6250d6d93bbb02423bda36a4b2ca6
#
_entry.id   fda6250d6d93bbb02423bda36a4b2ca6
#
_cell.length_a   1.000
_cell.length_b   1.000
_cell.length_c   1.000
_cell.angle_alpha   90.00
_cell.angle_beta   90.00
_cell.angle_gamma   90.00
#
_symmetry.space_group_name_H-M   'P 1'
#
loop_
_entity.id
_entity.type
_entity.pdbx_description
1 polymer ?
#
loop_
_entity_poly.entity_id
_entity_poly.type
_entity_poly.pdbx_seq_one_letter_code
_entity_poly.pdbx_strand_id
1 'polypeptide(L)'
;ISRRYFELSKTLPASAVLSIPKGQISIYDPLFKKYAKQIDWDWRILAAQAYNESHFDTLAVSWAGARGLMQLMPRTAQAFGVSMNEITNPEKNIGAAVKSIQSLNKSLADIEDKNERIKFILAAYNGGLGHILDAMALAKKYGKNPHVWDKNVSEFILLKSNPEYFNDEVCKFGYFKGRQTVAYVHEVLRYYKIYQ
;
A
#
# COMPACT_ATOMS: atom_id res chain seq x y z
N ILE A 1 2.59 1.34 13.12
CA ILE A 1 1.28 0.79 12.68
C ILE A 1 1.16 -0.68 13.10
N SER A 2 2.19 -1.52 12.96
CA SER A 2 2.08 -2.96 13.23
C SER A 2 1.75 -3.35 14.67
N ARG A 3 2.18 -2.60 15.68
CA ARG A 3 1.93 -2.96 17.10
C ARG A 3 0.47 -2.76 17.56
N ARG A 4 -0.29 -1.83 16.96
CA ARG A 4 -1.69 -1.59 17.34
C ARG A 4 -2.68 -2.52 16.66
N TYR A 5 -2.36 -3.03 15.48
CA TYR A 5 -3.21 -4.04 14.82
C TYR A 5 -3.24 -5.36 15.60
N PHE A 6 -2.15 -5.71 16.28
CA PHE A 6 -2.11 -6.91 17.13
C PHE A 6 -3.01 -6.84 18.37
N GLU A 7 -3.32 -5.65 18.87
CA GLU A 7 -4.20 -5.51 20.04
C GLU A 7 -5.70 -5.64 19.67
N LEU A 8 -6.07 -5.25 18.46
CA LEU A 8 -7.45 -5.39 17.97
C LEU A 8 -7.80 -6.83 17.57
N SER A 9 -6.81 -7.62 17.12
CA SER A 9 -7.03 -9.02 16.75
C SER A 9 -7.27 -9.95 17.95
N LYS A 10 -6.99 -9.51 19.16
CA LYS A 10 -7.23 -10.29 20.40
C LYS A 10 -8.71 -10.36 20.83
N THR A 11 -9.60 -9.60 20.17
CA THR A 11 -11.01 -9.52 20.55
C THR A 11 -11.95 -10.32 19.63
N LEU A 12 -11.43 -10.96 18.59
CA LEU A 12 -12.25 -11.86 17.77
C LEU A 12 -12.39 -13.20 18.50
N PRO A 13 -13.63 -13.70 18.71
CA PRO A 13 -13.82 -15.00 19.33
C PRO A 13 -13.14 -16.08 18.48
N ALA A 14 -12.53 -17.06 19.14
CA ALA A 14 -11.83 -18.18 18.48
C ALA A 14 -12.71 -18.96 17.48
N SER A 15 -14.05 -18.82 17.58
CA SER A 15 -15.04 -19.36 16.64
C SER A 15 -15.11 -18.63 15.31
N ALA A 16 -14.49 -17.45 15.18
CA ALA A 16 -14.43 -16.70 13.92
C ALA A 16 -13.21 -17.06 13.06
N VAL A 17 -12.36 -17.98 13.49
CA VAL A 17 -11.33 -18.58 12.64
C VAL A 17 -12.04 -19.51 11.66
N LEU A 18 -12.58 -18.95 10.60
CA LEU A 18 -13.04 -19.71 9.45
C LEU A 18 -11.85 -20.54 8.95
N SER A 19 -12.00 -21.86 8.96
CA SER A 19 -10.99 -22.75 8.40
C SER A 19 -10.85 -22.41 6.92
N ILE A 20 -9.73 -21.77 6.57
CA ILE A 20 -9.42 -21.46 5.18
C ILE A 20 -9.08 -22.78 4.49
N PRO A 21 -9.77 -23.16 3.41
CA PRO A 21 -9.46 -24.39 2.68
C PRO A 21 -8.01 -24.42 2.21
N LYS A 22 -7.42 -25.62 2.17
CA LYS A 22 -6.05 -25.80 1.69
C LYS A 22 -5.89 -25.22 0.28
N GLY A 23 -4.87 -24.38 0.09
CA GLY A 23 -4.60 -23.72 -1.18
C GLY A 23 -5.27 -22.33 -1.36
N GLN A 24 -6.00 -21.85 -0.33
CA GLN A 24 -6.52 -20.49 -0.30
C GLN A 24 -5.71 -19.61 0.64
N ILE A 25 -5.66 -18.31 0.33
CA ILE A 25 -5.01 -17.30 1.19
C ILE A 25 -6.04 -16.71 2.16
N SER A 26 -7.23 -16.40 1.66
CA SER A 26 -8.33 -15.82 2.44
C SER A 26 -9.67 -16.16 1.82
N ILE A 27 -10.77 -15.90 2.56
CA ILE A 27 -12.13 -15.99 2.02
C ILE A 27 -12.40 -14.94 0.92
N TYR A 28 -11.54 -13.92 0.79
CA TYR A 28 -11.66 -12.84 -0.20
C TYR A 28 -10.89 -13.09 -1.49
N ASP A 29 -10.26 -14.24 -1.65
CA ASP A 29 -9.50 -14.58 -2.85
C ASP A 29 -10.26 -14.36 -4.16
N PRO A 30 -11.56 -14.70 -4.29
CA PRO A 30 -12.31 -14.40 -5.51
C PRO A 30 -12.38 -12.92 -5.84
N LEU A 31 -12.48 -12.05 -4.83
CA LEU A 31 -12.49 -10.59 -5.00
C LEU A 31 -11.11 -10.07 -5.42
N PHE A 32 -10.04 -10.55 -4.81
CA PHE A 32 -8.69 -10.19 -5.21
C PHE A 32 -8.40 -10.60 -6.66
N LYS A 33 -8.80 -11.80 -7.06
CA LYS A 33 -8.66 -12.29 -8.45
C LYS A 33 -9.44 -11.43 -9.44
N LYS A 34 -10.67 -11.05 -9.09
CA LYS A 34 -11.53 -10.19 -9.93
C LYS A 34 -10.88 -8.82 -10.16
N TYR A 35 -10.49 -8.14 -9.09
CA TYR A 35 -10.02 -6.75 -9.17
C TYR A 35 -8.57 -6.61 -9.60
N ALA A 36 -7.70 -7.58 -9.32
CA ALA A 36 -6.31 -7.56 -9.76
C ALA A 36 -6.17 -7.54 -11.29
N LYS A 37 -7.12 -8.13 -12.01
CA LYS A 37 -7.17 -8.08 -13.48
C LYS A 37 -7.27 -6.65 -14.02
N GLN A 38 -7.93 -5.74 -13.27
CA GLN A 38 -8.11 -4.35 -13.69
C GLN A 38 -6.81 -3.54 -13.66
N ILE A 39 -5.81 -4.02 -12.92
CA ILE A 39 -4.50 -3.37 -12.79
C ILE A 39 -3.38 -4.24 -13.35
N ASP A 40 -3.69 -5.38 -13.93
CA ASP A 40 -2.73 -6.33 -14.48
C ASP A 40 -1.67 -6.76 -13.44
N TRP A 41 -2.12 -7.00 -12.22
CA TRP A 41 -1.30 -7.56 -11.14
C TRP A 41 -1.60 -9.03 -10.92
N ASP A 42 -0.61 -9.76 -10.42
CA ASP A 42 -0.88 -11.03 -9.75
C ASP A 42 -1.76 -10.75 -8.52
N TRP A 43 -2.92 -11.41 -8.45
CA TRP A 43 -3.88 -11.19 -7.38
C TRP A 43 -3.31 -11.43 -5.98
N ARG A 44 -2.25 -12.25 -5.88
CA ARG A 44 -1.56 -12.55 -4.62
C ARG A 44 -0.79 -11.35 -4.08
N ILE A 45 -0.37 -10.41 -4.94
CA ILE A 45 0.18 -9.11 -4.50
C ILE A 45 -0.90 -8.32 -3.78
N LEU A 46 -2.10 -8.27 -4.36
CA LEU A 46 -3.23 -7.54 -3.78
C LEU A 46 -3.67 -8.18 -2.44
N ALA A 47 -3.68 -9.52 -2.36
CA ALA A 47 -3.94 -10.25 -1.12
C ALA A 47 -2.86 -9.96 -0.05
N ALA A 48 -1.59 -9.95 -0.44
CA ALA A 48 -0.47 -9.62 0.45
C ALA A 48 -0.57 -8.18 0.97
N GLN A 49 -0.99 -7.25 0.12
CA GLN A 49 -1.25 -5.87 0.50
C GLN A 49 -2.38 -5.80 1.54
N ALA A 50 -3.51 -6.45 1.28
CA ALA A 50 -4.65 -6.47 2.22
C ALA A 50 -4.27 -7.09 3.56
N TYR A 51 -3.47 -8.15 3.56
CA TYR A 51 -2.98 -8.74 4.80
C TYR A 51 -2.13 -7.74 5.61
N ASN A 52 -1.22 -7.04 4.96
CA ASN A 52 -0.39 -6.02 5.63
C ASN A 52 -1.20 -4.80 6.09
N GLU A 53 -2.29 -4.46 5.39
CA GLU A 53 -3.16 -3.35 5.78
C GLU A 53 -4.05 -3.68 6.98
N SER A 54 -4.72 -4.84 6.98
CA SER A 54 -5.81 -5.15 7.92
C SER A 54 -5.78 -6.55 8.52
N HIS A 55 -4.83 -7.42 8.14
CA HIS A 55 -4.90 -8.86 8.44
C HIS A 55 -6.25 -9.51 8.00
N PHE A 56 -6.79 -9.04 6.89
CA PHE A 56 -8.10 -9.43 6.35
C PHE A 56 -9.29 -9.08 7.27
N ASP A 57 -9.13 -8.13 8.18
CA ASP A 57 -10.22 -7.63 9.02
C ASP A 57 -10.98 -6.52 8.28
N THR A 58 -12.22 -6.80 7.89
CA THR A 58 -13.09 -5.84 7.20
C THR A 58 -13.48 -4.65 8.05
N LEU A 59 -13.38 -4.76 9.38
CA LEU A 59 -13.74 -3.71 10.34
C LEU A 59 -12.52 -2.95 10.87
N ALA A 60 -11.32 -3.24 10.37
CA ALA A 60 -10.10 -2.59 10.82
C ALA A 60 -10.17 -1.07 10.63
N VAL A 61 -9.79 -0.34 11.67
CA VAL A 61 -9.68 1.13 11.67
C VAL A 61 -8.29 1.49 12.19
N SER A 62 -7.52 2.23 11.39
CA SER A 62 -6.22 2.72 11.82
C SER A 62 -6.36 3.94 12.74
N TRP A 63 -5.28 4.27 13.43
CA TRP A 63 -5.21 5.50 14.23
C TRP A 63 -5.50 6.77 13.40
N ALA A 64 -5.08 6.79 12.14
CA ALA A 64 -5.32 7.91 11.22
C ALA A 64 -6.72 7.90 10.59
N GLY A 65 -7.54 6.87 10.84
CA GLY A 65 -8.90 6.77 10.32
C GLY A 65 -9.03 5.97 9.01
N ALA A 66 -7.97 5.32 8.53
CA ALA A 66 -8.08 4.39 7.41
C ALA A 66 -8.94 3.17 7.79
N ARG A 67 -9.75 2.66 6.86
CA ARG A 67 -10.79 1.66 7.16
C ARG A 67 -10.80 0.50 6.18
N GLY A 68 -11.16 -0.66 6.71
CA GLY A 68 -11.48 -1.86 5.96
C GLY A 68 -10.29 -2.65 5.46
N LEU A 69 -10.54 -3.62 4.58
CA LEU A 69 -9.53 -4.58 4.11
C LEU A 69 -8.27 -3.92 3.56
N MET A 70 -8.45 -2.88 2.75
CA MET A 70 -7.35 -2.19 2.05
C MET A 70 -6.95 -0.87 2.74
N GLN A 71 -7.50 -0.60 3.93
CA GLN A 71 -7.21 0.59 4.71
C GLN A 71 -7.33 1.90 3.92
N LEU A 72 -8.51 2.15 3.39
CA LEU A 72 -8.82 3.39 2.68
C LEU A 72 -9.10 4.53 3.65
N MET A 73 -8.52 5.69 3.36
CA MET A 73 -8.98 6.92 3.98
C MET A 73 -10.38 7.27 3.47
N PRO A 74 -11.29 7.77 4.34
CA PRO A 74 -12.65 8.12 3.92
C PRO A 74 -12.70 9.06 2.71
N ARG A 75 -11.80 10.03 2.64
CA ARG A 75 -11.69 10.96 1.51
C ARG A 75 -11.38 10.24 0.19
N THR A 76 -10.46 9.29 0.22
CA THR A 76 -10.12 8.48 -0.95
C THR A 76 -11.29 7.60 -1.38
N ALA A 77 -11.94 6.92 -0.42
CA ALA A 77 -13.11 6.10 -0.69
C ALA A 77 -14.24 6.93 -1.37
N GLN A 78 -14.53 8.11 -0.84
CA GLN A 78 -15.54 9.02 -1.41
C GLN A 78 -15.17 9.48 -2.81
N ALA A 79 -13.90 9.79 -3.07
CA ALA A 79 -13.43 10.17 -4.40
C ALA A 79 -13.67 9.08 -5.46
N PHE A 80 -13.72 7.82 -5.05
CA PHE A 80 -14.00 6.67 -5.90
C PHE A 80 -15.41 6.10 -5.70
N GLY A 81 -16.34 6.89 -5.15
CA GLY A 81 -17.77 6.58 -5.09
C GLY A 81 -18.19 5.64 -3.96
N VAL A 82 -17.37 5.48 -2.92
CA VAL A 82 -17.69 4.65 -1.75
C VAL A 82 -17.96 5.52 -0.54
N SER A 83 -19.19 5.43 0.00
CA SER A 83 -19.60 6.17 1.20
C SER A 83 -19.06 5.54 2.49
N MET A 84 -19.12 6.29 3.60
CA MET A 84 -18.74 5.80 4.91
C MET A 84 -19.53 4.57 5.37
N ASN A 85 -20.80 4.46 4.97
CA ASN A 85 -21.65 3.30 5.28
C ASN A 85 -21.23 2.04 4.52
N GLU A 86 -20.50 2.19 3.41
CA GLU A 86 -20.11 1.11 2.52
C GLU A 86 -18.63 0.76 2.60
N ILE A 87 -17.83 1.58 3.27
CA ILE A 87 -16.36 1.47 3.27
C ILE A 87 -15.84 0.14 3.85
N THR A 88 -16.61 -0.49 4.73
CA THR A 88 -16.28 -1.80 5.30
C THR A 88 -16.78 -2.98 4.46
N ASN A 89 -17.57 -2.73 3.41
CA ASN A 89 -17.97 -3.77 2.48
C ASN A 89 -16.71 -4.26 1.72
N PRO A 90 -16.39 -5.56 1.74
CA PRO A 90 -15.16 -6.08 1.16
C PRO A 90 -14.98 -5.73 -0.31
N GLU A 91 -16.00 -5.94 -1.12
CA GLU A 91 -15.92 -5.70 -2.56
C GLU A 91 -15.78 -4.22 -2.89
N LYS A 92 -16.55 -3.35 -2.22
CA LYS A 92 -16.46 -1.91 -2.44
C LYS A 92 -15.12 -1.33 -1.97
N ASN A 93 -14.62 -1.82 -0.85
CA ASN A 93 -13.31 -1.42 -0.32
C ASN A 93 -12.17 -1.81 -1.28
N ILE A 94 -12.13 -3.07 -1.71
CA ILE A 94 -11.14 -3.55 -2.69
C ILE A 94 -11.27 -2.80 -4.02
N GLY A 95 -12.49 -2.62 -4.51
CA GLY A 95 -12.74 -1.91 -5.76
C GLY A 95 -12.24 -0.47 -5.76
N ALA A 96 -12.49 0.28 -4.68
CA ALA A 96 -11.99 1.65 -4.54
C ALA A 96 -10.47 1.68 -4.39
N ALA A 97 -9.89 0.74 -3.65
CA ALA A 97 -8.43 0.61 -3.53
C ALA A 97 -7.78 0.36 -4.89
N VAL A 98 -8.36 -0.49 -5.71
CA VAL A 98 -7.85 -0.77 -7.07
C VAL A 98 -7.97 0.45 -7.97
N LYS A 99 -9.02 1.24 -7.87
CA LYS A 99 -9.11 2.53 -8.59
C LYS A 99 -8.02 3.50 -8.16
N SER A 100 -7.70 3.56 -6.87
CA SER A 100 -6.57 4.34 -6.36
C SER A 100 -5.25 3.85 -6.94
N ILE A 101 -5.03 2.55 -6.99
CA ILE A 101 -3.85 1.93 -7.61
C ILE A 101 -3.77 2.27 -9.11
N GLN A 102 -4.88 2.26 -9.83
CA GLN A 102 -4.92 2.68 -11.24
C GLN A 102 -4.48 4.13 -11.41
N SER A 103 -4.91 5.02 -10.54
CA SER A 103 -4.49 6.42 -10.54
C SER A 103 -2.99 6.56 -10.30
N LEU A 104 -2.45 5.84 -9.31
CA LEU A 104 -1.02 5.81 -9.03
C LEU A 104 -0.21 5.23 -10.20
N ASN A 105 -0.73 4.19 -10.84
CA ASN A 105 -0.08 3.59 -12.01
C ASN A 105 0.06 4.59 -13.17
N LYS A 106 -0.94 5.44 -13.39
CA LYS A 106 -0.87 6.52 -14.38
C LYS A 106 0.18 7.57 -14.01
N SER A 107 0.21 7.96 -12.74
CA SER A 107 1.16 8.97 -12.24
C SER A 107 2.62 8.49 -12.26
N LEU A 108 2.83 7.19 -12.22
CA LEU A 108 4.15 6.54 -12.19
C LEU A 108 4.48 5.81 -13.49
N ALA A 109 3.79 6.16 -14.58
CA ALA A 109 3.93 5.49 -15.88
C ALA A 109 5.34 5.58 -16.48
N ASP A 110 6.12 6.59 -16.11
CA ASP A 110 7.51 6.76 -16.55
C ASP A 110 8.44 5.64 -16.06
N ILE A 111 8.06 4.94 -15.01
CA ILE A 111 8.77 3.74 -14.56
C ILE A 111 8.35 2.57 -15.45
N GLU A 112 9.15 2.27 -16.47
CA GLU A 112 8.82 1.28 -17.50
C GLU A 112 8.79 -0.15 -16.98
N ASP A 113 9.74 -0.51 -16.08
CA ASP A 113 9.78 -1.82 -15.45
C ASP A 113 8.55 -2.00 -14.54
N LYS A 114 7.72 -2.97 -14.89
CA LYS A 114 6.45 -3.25 -14.21
C LYS A 114 6.65 -3.69 -12.75
N ASN A 115 7.68 -4.49 -12.49
CA ASN A 115 7.99 -4.97 -11.14
C ASN A 115 8.50 -3.83 -10.26
N GLU A 116 9.34 -2.96 -10.81
CA GLU A 116 9.75 -1.75 -10.11
C GLU A 116 8.54 -0.84 -9.85
N ARG A 117 7.72 -0.58 -10.87
CA ARG A 117 6.53 0.29 -10.71
C ARG A 117 5.61 -0.16 -9.59
N ILE A 118 5.41 -1.46 -9.41
CA ILE A 118 4.62 -2.01 -8.30
C ILE A 118 5.18 -1.57 -6.95
N LYS A 119 6.48 -1.59 -6.75
CA LYS A 119 7.12 -1.15 -5.51
C LYS A 119 6.84 0.33 -5.22
N PHE A 120 6.94 1.18 -6.24
CA PHE A 120 6.61 2.61 -6.14
C PHE A 120 5.12 2.86 -5.86
N ILE A 121 4.24 2.10 -6.48
CA ILE A 121 2.79 2.19 -6.23
C ILE A 121 2.47 1.79 -4.79
N LEU A 122 3.04 0.69 -4.30
CA LEU A 122 2.87 0.28 -2.90
C LEU A 122 3.37 1.35 -1.92
N ALA A 123 4.52 1.93 -2.21
CA ALA A 123 5.09 3.01 -1.41
C ALA A 123 4.19 4.26 -1.42
N ALA A 124 3.69 4.66 -2.58
CA ALA A 124 2.80 5.81 -2.74
C ALA A 124 1.43 5.58 -2.07
N TYR A 125 0.92 4.35 -2.13
CA TYR A 125 -0.31 3.97 -1.44
C TYR A 125 -0.20 4.15 0.07
N ASN A 126 0.93 3.75 0.65
CA ASN A 126 1.20 3.84 2.09
C ASN A 126 1.59 5.25 2.54
N GLY A 127 2.51 5.89 1.83
CA GLY A 127 3.16 7.13 2.25
C GLY A 127 2.72 8.39 1.52
N GLY A 128 1.95 8.25 0.45
CA GLY A 128 1.53 9.37 -0.39
C GLY A 128 2.44 9.60 -1.59
N LEU A 129 1.83 9.85 -2.75
CA LEU A 129 2.54 10.03 -4.02
C LEU A 129 3.56 11.18 -3.97
N GLY A 130 3.21 12.29 -3.32
CA GLY A 130 4.08 13.47 -3.28
C GLY A 130 5.44 13.19 -2.68
N HIS A 131 5.51 12.44 -1.59
CA HIS A 131 6.78 12.07 -0.97
C HIS A 131 7.60 11.10 -1.84
N ILE A 132 6.93 10.24 -2.59
CA ILE A 132 7.60 9.33 -3.52
C ILE A 132 8.20 10.11 -4.69
N LEU A 133 7.47 11.08 -5.24
CA LEU A 133 7.98 11.95 -6.31
C LEU A 133 9.18 12.79 -5.84
N ASP A 134 9.14 13.31 -4.62
CA ASP A 134 10.28 14.01 -4.02
C ASP A 134 11.52 13.09 -3.91
N ALA A 135 11.32 11.87 -3.43
CA ALA A 135 12.41 10.91 -3.30
C ALA A 135 13.00 10.50 -4.66
N MET A 136 12.18 10.40 -5.70
CA MET A 136 12.64 10.17 -7.08
C MET A 136 13.49 11.34 -7.57
N ALA A 137 13.05 12.56 -7.32
CA ALA A 137 13.80 13.77 -7.68
C ALA A 137 15.14 13.86 -6.94
N LEU A 138 15.16 13.53 -5.65
CA LEU A 138 16.40 13.44 -4.87
C LEU A 138 17.34 12.37 -5.42
N ALA A 139 16.85 11.18 -5.72
CA ALA A 139 17.63 10.09 -6.30
C ALA A 139 18.33 10.55 -7.59
N LYS A 140 17.58 11.18 -8.48
CA LYS A 140 18.13 11.74 -9.73
C LYS A 140 19.21 12.79 -9.47
N LYS A 141 18.95 13.72 -8.56
CA LYS A 141 19.92 14.78 -8.21
C LYS A 141 21.22 14.22 -7.66
N TYR A 142 21.13 13.19 -6.81
CA TYR A 142 22.29 12.59 -6.14
C TYR A 142 22.90 11.39 -6.88
N GLY A 143 22.60 11.24 -8.17
CA GLY A 143 23.26 10.26 -9.05
C GLY A 143 22.77 8.82 -8.90
N LYS A 144 21.59 8.60 -8.31
CA LYS A 144 20.93 7.30 -8.22
C LYS A 144 19.85 7.17 -9.30
N ASN A 145 19.39 5.94 -9.53
CA ASN A 145 18.34 5.70 -10.53
C ASN A 145 16.95 6.03 -9.95
N PRO A 146 16.26 7.04 -10.49
CA PRO A 146 14.93 7.44 -9.98
C PRO A 146 13.82 6.44 -10.27
N HIS A 147 14.06 5.41 -11.10
CA HIS A 147 13.11 4.39 -11.50
C HIS A 147 13.41 3.01 -10.90
N VAL A 148 14.35 2.92 -9.97
CA VAL A 148 14.70 1.70 -9.23
C VAL A 148 14.48 1.94 -7.74
N TRP A 149 13.76 1.04 -7.09
CA TRP A 149 13.41 1.18 -5.69
C TRP A 149 14.58 0.84 -4.76
N ASP A 150 15.05 -0.43 -4.83
CA ASP A 150 16.06 -0.92 -3.91
C ASP A 150 17.40 -0.21 -4.09
N LYS A 151 18.00 0.25 -2.99
CA LYS A 151 19.29 0.98 -2.95
C LYS A 151 19.31 2.27 -3.76
N ASN A 152 18.19 2.71 -4.28
CA ASN A 152 18.03 3.93 -5.03
C ASN A 152 16.99 4.82 -4.36
N VAL A 153 15.72 4.82 -4.83
CA VAL A 153 14.70 5.71 -4.29
C VAL A 153 14.35 5.38 -2.83
N SER A 154 14.39 4.11 -2.43
CA SER A 154 14.11 3.71 -1.04
C SER A 154 15.05 4.39 -0.02
N GLU A 155 16.30 4.64 -0.37
CA GLU A 155 17.26 5.36 0.49
C GLU A 155 16.81 6.80 0.71
N PHE A 156 16.34 7.49 -0.32
CA PHE A 156 15.88 8.87 -0.24
C PHE A 156 14.54 9.02 0.48
N ILE A 157 13.71 7.99 0.47
CA ILE A 157 12.52 7.94 1.33
C ILE A 157 12.93 8.00 2.80
N LEU A 158 13.96 7.28 3.19
CA LEU A 158 14.50 7.31 4.57
C LEU A 158 15.16 8.66 4.88
N LEU A 159 15.91 9.23 3.93
CA LEU A 159 16.61 10.49 4.12
C LEU A 159 15.68 11.71 4.20
N LYS A 160 14.43 11.60 3.77
CA LYS A 160 13.45 12.71 3.86
C LYS A 160 13.05 13.10 5.28
N SER A 161 13.52 12.41 6.30
CA SER A 161 13.43 12.89 7.70
C SER A 161 14.55 13.83 8.09
N ASN A 162 15.60 13.95 7.26
CA ASN A 162 16.74 14.82 7.49
C ASN A 162 16.49 16.17 6.80
N PRO A 163 16.63 17.32 7.51
CA PRO A 163 16.45 18.67 6.95
C PRO A 163 17.27 18.96 5.71
N GLU A 164 18.47 18.43 5.59
CA GLU A 164 19.32 18.57 4.42
C GLU A 164 18.61 18.06 3.14
N TYR A 165 17.82 17.02 3.25
CA TYR A 165 17.11 16.40 2.12
C TYR A 165 15.70 16.92 1.96
N PHE A 166 14.89 16.99 3.02
CA PHE A 166 13.51 17.44 2.84
C PHE A 166 13.38 18.94 2.53
N ASN A 167 14.41 19.76 2.84
CA ASN A 167 14.50 21.16 2.44
C ASN A 167 15.22 21.38 1.10
N ASP A 168 15.68 20.32 0.44
CA ASP A 168 16.28 20.43 -0.88
C ASP A 168 15.30 21.09 -1.86
N GLU A 169 15.83 21.90 -2.79
CA GLU A 169 15.03 22.62 -3.80
C GLU A 169 14.16 21.72 -4.66
N VAL A 170 14.54 20.43 -4.86
CA VAL A 170 13.77 19.48 -5.66
C VAL A 170 12.58 18.88 -4.88
N CYS A 171 12.52 19.06 -3.56
CA CYS A 171 11.44 18.58 -2.72
C CYS A 171 10.30 19.59 -2.62
N LYS A 172 9.08 19.12 -2.80
CA LYS A 172 7.86 19.96 -2.73
C LYS A 172 6.97 19.63 -1.53
N PHE A 173 7.17 18.48 -0.90
CA PHE A 173 6.26 17.94 0.12
C PHE A 173 6.88 17.90 1.53
N GLY A 174 8.12 18.34 1.69
CA GLY A 174 8.76 18.54 2.99
C GLY A 174 9.11 17.26 3.73
N TYR A 175 9.08 17.33 5.05
CA TYR A 175 9.42 16.24 5.97
C TYR A 175 8.58 14.99 5.75
N PHE A 176 9.25 13.84 5.77
CA PHE A 176 8.61 12.53 5.70
C PHE A 176 9.35 11.49 6.54
N LYS A 177 8.63 10.79 7.40
CA LYS A 177 9.18 9.69 8.18
C LYS A 177 8.98 8.37 7.41
N GLY A 178 9.92 8.07 6.53
CA GLY A 178 9.78 7.03 5.51
C GLY A 178 10.00 5.58 5.96
N ARG A 179 10.44 5.35 7.20
CA ARG A 179 10.78 4.01 7.69
C ARG A 179 9.62 3.01 7.55
N GLN A 180 8.41 3.42 7.88
CA GLN A 180 7.22 2.57 7.76
C GLN A 180 6.88 2.24 6.31
N THR A 181 7.04 3.21 5.41
CA THR A 181 6.75 3.01 3.97
C THR A 181 7.73 2.03 3.35
N VAL A 182 9.03 2.15 3.64
CA VAL A 182 10.04 1.20 3.15
C VAL A 182 9.78 -0.21 3.70
N ALA A 183 9.47 -0.31 4.99
CA ALA A 183 9.11 -1.58 5.62
C ALA A 183 7.84 -2.19 5.01
N TYR A 184 6.84 -1.37 4.71
CA TYR A 184 5.58 -1.79 4.08
C TYR A 184 5.82 -2.43 2.71
N VAL A 185 6.59 -1.80 1.84
CA VAL A 185 6.92 -2.36 0.52
C VAL A 185 7.62 -3.70 0.67
N HIS A 186 8.61 -3.78 1.54
CA HIS A 186 9.35 -5.02 1.81
C HIS A 186 8.42 -6.13 2.33
N GLU A 187 7.54 -5.83 3.28
CA GLU A 187 6.64 -6.82 3.87
C GLU A 187 5.56 -7.30 2.89
N VAL A 188 4.97 -6.42 2.10
CA VAL A 188 4.00 -6.82 1.07
C VAL A 188 4.64 -7.81 0.08
N LEU A 189 5.83 -7.51 -0.40
CA LEU A 189 6.54 -8.38 -1.34
C LEU A 189 7.01 -9.69 -0.69
N ARG A 190 7.35 -9.66 0.61
CA ARG A 190 7.69 -10.86 1.38
C ARG A 190 6.48 -11.80 1.49
N TYR A 191 5.31 -11.28 1.83
CA TYR A 191 4.07 -12.08 1.86
C TYR A 191 3.65 -12.57 0.48
N TYR A 192 3.80 -11.74 -0.53
CA TYR A 192 3.56 -12.17 -1.91
C TYR A 192 4.39 -13.40 -2.27
N LYS A 193 5.67 -13.40 -1.89
CA LYS A 193 6.56 -14.54 -2.12
C LYS A 193 6.12 -15.81 -1.35
N ILE A 194 5.60 -15.62 -0.14
CA ILE A 194 5.03 -16.73 0.65
C ILE A 194 3.77 -17.30 -0.02
N TYR A 195 2.95 -16.44 -0.63
CA TYR A 195 1.69 -16.84 -1.28
C TYR A 195 1.87 -17.48 -2.66
N GLN A 196 3.05 -17.37 -3.25
CA GLN A 196 3.38 -18.05 -4.50
C GLN A 196 3.61 -19.56 -4.25
#